data_5e2091231c8fe68197b8b27fa1c89539
#
_entry.id   5e2091231c8fe68197b8b27fa1c89539
#
_cell.length_a   1.000
_cell.length_b   1.000
_cell.length_c   1.000
_cell.angle_alpha   90.00
_cell.angle_beta   90.00
_cell.angle_gamma   90.00
#
_symmetry.space_group_name_H-M   'P 1'
#
loop_
_entity.id
_entity.type
_entity.pdbx_description
1 polymer ?
#
loop_
_entity_poly.entity_id
_entity_poly.type
_entity_poly.pdbx_seq_one_letter_code
_entity_poly.pdbx_strand_id
1 'polypeptide(L)'
;MLLLDPQDPFAKPGGLRAFPDDLFPTTVAATDALDAVALDHLPRWEPVRREAFLDWVRRGGTVHLLHGADGQFPQIPEPFALLATSPHVVRHEITRADCTEQYLTDHGHPAPELRTNVPVHIYNLDQQLLQMLAALTKPKIVWWLIYVLTAAYLIVIGPVHYRFSKKIPWLRSIALFLALVAGFGGAFAYTGRRGSGEKSQIRALAIAHSLGDGRYDVTQWISAFATRGDTYKLTHAGPANLYSTATDFDSVNGAIVNGRDGHFTVDIPLYSTRPFVHRGVLQGNHTGVTVQECKVNVTGALESLTIAPGPDFPKNILHAWACYGTLYYNLKLDGDRWVRDGQGQSESAFFTEETFTRFNASGNPGRTYFGNEEQDDQRDTIWMENAGKVLIARALGAIEGLPGVTTAPPRPANQLQLFLLGPLPDGFRITDPRFGSQTGRVLYVQDVTLP
;
A
#
# COMPACT_ATOMS: atom_id res chain seq x y z
N MET A 1 -15.36 -17.54 7.19
CA MET A 1 -15.35 -17.78 8.64
C MET A 1 -14.84 -19.18 8.92
N LEU A 2 -14.06 -19.38 9.96
CA LEU A 2 -13.53 -20.67 10.37
C LEU A 2 -13.90 -20.96 11.81
N LEU A 3 -14.31 -22.21 12.09
CA LEU A 3 -14.44 -22.74 13.44
C LEU A 3 -13.16 -23.52 13.75
N LEU A 4 -12.38 -23.08 14.71
CA LEU A 4 -11.15 -23.78 15.09
C LEU A 4 -11.50 -25.06 15.87
N ASP A 5 -10.93 -26.18 15.44
CA ASP A 5 -11.18 -27.50 15.99
C ASP A 5 -9.88 -28.22 16.36
N PRO A 6 -9.66 -28.55 17.65
CA PRO A 6 -8.47 -29.26 18.09
C PRO A 6 -8.50 -30.77 17.78
N GLN A 7 -9.69 -31.37 17.55
CA GLN A 7 -9.82 -32.81 17.58
C GLN A 7 -10.30 -33.45 16.28
N ASP A 8 -11.12 -32.76 15.49
CA ASP A 8 -11.67 -33.29 14.24
C ASP A 8 -11.79 -32.21 13.15
N PRO A 9 -10.77 -32.13 12.26
CA PRO A 9 -10.77 -31.14 11.17
C PRO A 9 -11.87 -31.36 10.13
N PHE A 10 -12.53 -32.52 10.14
CA PHE A 10 -13.56 -32.88 9.16
C PHE A 10 -14.95 -33.00 9.77
N ALA A 11 -15.12 -32.73 11.07
CA ALA A 11 -16.43 -32.67 11.68
C ALA A 11 -17.34 -31.75 10.87
N LYS A 12 -18.54 -32.21 10.54
CA LYS A 12 -19.51 -31.43 9.76
C LYS A 12 -20.40 -30.63 10.72
N PRO A 13 -20.03 -29.42 11.06
CA PRO A 13 -20.99 -28.52 11.68
C PRO A 13 -21.95 -28.00 10.61
N GLY A 14 -23.11 -27.60 11.00
CA GLY A 14 -24.09 -27.01 10.09
C GLY A 14 -23.63 -25.65 9.57
N GLY A 15 -22.84 -25.63 8.52
CA GLY A 15 -22.48 -24.43 7.78
C GLY A 15 -21.11 -23.84 8.02
N LEU A 16 -20.55 -23.88 9.23
CA LEU A 16 -19.20 -23.40 9.51
C LEU A 16 -18.15 -24.46 9.13
N ARG A 17 -17.08 -24.05 8.48
CA ARG A 17 -15.97 -24.94 8.18
C ARG A 17 -15.14 -25.16 9.44
N ALA A 18 -15.04 -26.42 9.87
CA ALA A 18 -14.05 -26.79 10.88
C ALA A 18 -12.66 -26.68 10.29
N PHE A 19 -11.74 -26.11 11.05
CA PHE A 19 -10.37 -25.90 10.63
C PHE A 19 -9.43 -26.28 11.80
N PRO A 20 -8.46 -27.16 11.56
CA PRO A 20 -7.52 -27.54 12.60
C PRO A 20 -6.79 -26.32 13.12
N ASP A 21 -6.79 -26.13 14.45
CA ASP A 21 -6.13 -24.99 15.07
C ASP A 21 -4.62 -24.98 14.79
N ASP A 22 -3.98 -26.15 14.70
CA ASP A 22 -2.57 -26.30 14.34
C ASP A 22 -2.21 -25.80 12.93
N LEU A 23 -3.18 -25.62 12.04
CA LEU A 23 -2.97 -25.09 10.70
C LEU A 23 -3.19 -23.58 10.61
N PHE A 24 -3.52 -22.90 11.73
CA PHE A 24 -3.63 -21.44 11.70
C PHE A 24 -2.31 -20.81 11.25
N PRO A 25 -2.34 -19.78 10.38
CA PRO A 25 -1.13 -19.17 9.82
C PRO A 25 -0.15 -18.68 10.88
N THR A 26 1.14 -18.73 10.57
CA THR A 26 2.23 -18.22 11.43
C THR A 26 2.58 -16.76 11.15
N THR A 27 1.92 -16.12 10.20
CA THR A 27 2.10 -14.70 9.83
C THR A 27 0.75 -14.05 9.62
N VAL A 28 0.58 -12.82 10.10
CA VAL A 28 -0.66 -12.04 9.90
C VAL A 28 -0.96 -11.81 8.43
N ALA A 29 0.04 -11.69 7.58
CA ALA A 29 -0.15 -11.52 6.14
C ALA A 29 -0.85 -12.71 5.47
N ALA A 30 -0.77 -13.91 6.03
CA ALA A 30 -1.45 -15.09 5.51
C ALA A 30 -2.91 -15.23 5.99
N THR A 31 -3.39 -14.29 6.79
CA THR A 31 -4.78 -14.26 7.31
C THR A 31 -5.71 -13.33 6.53
N ASP A 32 -5.30 -12.82 5.36
CA ASP A 32 -6.08 -11.84 4.59
C ASP A 32 -7.45 -12.31 4.13
N ALA A 33 -7.58 -13.59 3.87
CA ALA A 33 -8.85 -14.19 3.47
C ALA A 33 -9.72 -14.58 4.68
N LEU A 34 -9.30 -14.21 5.89
CA LEU A 34 -9.95 -14.60 7.13
C LEU A 34 -10.72 -13.42 7.74
N ASP A 35 -12.03 -13.44 7.66
CA ASP A 35 -12.90 -12.38 8.20
C ASP A 35 -13.20 -12.61 9.68
N ALA A 36 -13.50 -13.85 10.05
CA ALA A 36 -13.87 -14.18 11.41
C ALA A 36 -13.46 -15.60 11.81
N VAL A 37 -13.22 -15.78 13.09
CA VAL A 37 -12.88 -17.07 13.74
C VAL A 37 -13.83 -17.33 14.89
N ALA A 38 -14.40 -18.53 14.97
CA ALA A 38 -15.16 -18.96 16.13
C ALA A 38 -14.32 -19.88 17.02
N LEU A 39 -14.36 -19.65 18.33
CA LEU A 39 -13.58 -20.36 19.34
C LEU A 39 -14.49 -20.80 20.51
N ASP A 40 -14.46 -22.08 20.84
CA ASP A 40 -15.05 -22.63 22.07
C ASP A 40 -13.97 -23.03 23.11
N HIS A 41 -12.70 -22.84 22.75
CA HIS A 41 -11.51 -23.10 23.56
C HIS A 41 -10.38 -22.15 23.16
N LEU A 42 -9.31 -22.08 23.96
CA LEU A 42 -8.09 -21.36 23.58
C LEU A 42 -7.06 -22.34 23.01
N PRO A 43 -6.62 -22.11 21.76
CA PRO A 43 -5.62 -22.98 21.12
C PRO A 43 -4.27 -22.96 21.84
N ARG A 44 -3.61 -24.13 21.87
CA ARG A 44 -2.27 -24.28 22.46
C ARG A 44 -1.19 -24.06 21.42
N TRP A 45 -1.09 -22.84 20.92
CA TRP A 45 -0.16 -22.49 19.86
C TRP A 45 1.25 -22.14 20.36
N GLU A 46 2.25 -22.40 19.52
CA GLU A 46 3.57 -21.82 19.67
C GLU A 46 3.52 -20.27 19.56
N PRO A 47 4.50 -19.56 20.13
CA PRO A 47 4.49 -18.09 20.20
C PRO A 47 4.26 -17.41 18.85
N VAL A 48 4.85 -17.91 17.77
CA VAL A 48 4.77 -17.29 16.44
C VAL A 48 3.33 -17.31 15.89
N ARG A 49 2.63 -18.45 15.98
CA ARG A 49 1.24 -18.59 15.51
C ARG A 49 0.29 -17.79 16.39
N ARG A 50 0.51 -17.82 17.70
CA ARG A 50 -0.26 -17.02 18.64
C ARG A 50 -0.13 -15.51 18.37
N GLU A 51 1.09 -15.02 18.14
CA GLU A 51 1.30 -13.62 17.76
C GLU A 51 0.62 -13.26 16.45
N ALA A 52 0.70 -14.12 15.43
CA ALA A 52 0.01 -13.91 14.18
C ALA A 52 -1.51 -13.78 14.35
N PHE A 53 -2.11 -14.60 15.24
CA PHE A 53 -3.53 -14.50 15.58
C PHE A 53 -3.86 -13.19 16.31
N LEU A 54 -3.09 -12.84 17.33
CA LEU A 54 -3.30 -11.58 18.06
C LEU A 54 -3.09 -10.36 17.18
N ASP A 55 -2.14 -10.40 16.26
CA ASP A 55 -1.92 -9.35 15.27
C ASP A 55 -3.08 -9.26 14.28
N TRP A 56 -3.67 -10.41 13.89
CA TRP A 56 -4.88 -10.43 13.08
C TRP A 56 -6.07 -9.80 13.83
N VAL A 57 -6.25 -10.07 15.12
CA VAL A 57 -7.29 -9.42 15.95
C VAL A 57 -7.04 -7.91 16.06
N ARG A 58 -5.78 -7.48 16.26
CA ARG A 58 -5.42 -6.04 16.28
C ARG A 58 -5.69 -5.35 14.96
N ARG A 59 -5.60 -6.07 13.85
CA ARG A 59 -5.92 -5.56 12.50
C ARG A 59 -7.43 -5.45 12.25
N GLY A 60 -8.28 -5.91 13.17
CA GLY A 60 -9.73 -5.86 13.05
C GLY A 60 -10.39 -7.22 12.76
N GLY A 61 -9.66 -8.32 12.87
CA GLY A 61 -10.21 -9.67 12.75
C GLY A 61 -11.23 -9.97 13.84
N THR A 62 -12.40 -10.48 13.47
CA THR A 62 -13.50 -10.76 14.40
C THR A 62 -13.39 -12.14 15.02
N VAL A 63 -13.46 -12.20 16.35
CA VAL A 63 -13.47 -13.46 17.12
C VAL A 63 -14.83 -13.66 17.78
N HIS A 64 -15.47 -14.78 17.47
CA HIS A 64 -16.69 -15.23 18.11
C HIS A 64 -16.34 -16.23 19.20
N LEU A 65 -16.45 -15.83 20.47
CA LEU A 65 -16.26 -16.74 21.61
C LEU A 65 -17.57 -17.46 21.92
N LEU A 66 -17.50 -18.79 21.93
CA LEU A 66 -18.60 -19.70 22.23
C LEU A 66 -18.41 -20.32 23.61
N HIS A 67 -19.47 -20.87 24.18
CA HIS A 67 -19.37 -21.73 25.35
C HIS A 67 -18.60 -23.01 25.03
N GLY A 68 -17.75 -23.41 25.94
CA GLY A 68 -17.14 -24.73 25.96
C GLY A 68 -18.17 -25.85 26.28
N ALA A 69 -17.72 -27.07 26.29
CA ALA A 69 -18.57 -28.24 26.64
C ALA A 69 -19.16 -28.19 28.07
N ASP A 70 -18.59 -27.36 28.93
CA ASP A 70 -19.04 -27.11 30.30
C ASP A 70 -20.11 -26.00 30.39
N GLY A 71 -20.50 -25.40 29.28
CA GLY A 71 -21.44 -24.30 29.24
C GLY A 71 -20.89 -22.97 29.74
N GLN A 72 -19.57 -22.83 29.86
CA GLN A 72 -18.91 -21.61 30.27
C GLN A 72 -18.03 -21.06 29.13
N PHE A 73 -17.76 -19.75 29.16
CA PHE A 73 -16.74 -19.16 28.27
C PHE A 73 -15.35 -19.64 28.64
N PRO A 74 -14.46 -19.88 27.66
CA PRO A 74 -13.07 -20.21 27.94
C PRO A 74 -12.42 -19.12 28.76
N GLN A 75 -11.66 -19.51 29.81
CA GLN A 75 -10.84 -18.58 30.57
C GLN A 75 -9.77 -17.99 29.64
N ILE A 76 -9.58 -16.68 29.68
CA ILE A 76 -8.63 -15.96 28.83
C ILE A 76 -7.41 -15.53 29.65
N PRO A 77 -6.42 -16.42 29.83
CA PRO A 77 -5.17 -16.07 30.55
C PRO A 77 -4.22 -15.32 29.60
N GLU A 78 -3.16 -14.75 30.18
CA GLU A 78 -2.00 -14.35 29.37
C GLU A 78 -1.50 -15.58 28.57
N PRO A 79 -1.11 -15.41 27.32
CA PRO A 79 -0.92 -14.17 26.57
C PRO A 79 -2.12 -13.76 25.70
N PHE A 80 -3.29 -14.32 25.90
CA PHE A 80 -4.51 -13.99 25.13
C PHE A 80 -5.33 -12.84 25.74
N ALA A 81 -4.81 -12.11 26.72
CA ALA A 81 -5.54 -11.03 27.42
C ALA A 81 -6.19 -10.01 26.48
N LEU A 82 -5.63 -9.81 25.27
CA LEU A 82 -6.22 -8.96 24.23
C LEU A 82 -7.66 -9.37 23.91
N LEU A 83 -7.99 -10.67 23.92
CA LEU A 83 -9.35 -11.16 23.62
C LEU A 83 -10.38 -10.75 24.69
N ALA A 84 -9.94 -10.41 25.89
CA ALA A 84 -10.85 -9.94 26.96
C ALA A 84 -11.28 -8.48 26.73
N THR A 85 -10.44 -7.67 26.10
CA THR A 85 -10.60 -6.20 26.00
C THR A 85 -10.85 -5.72 24.57
N SER A 86 -10.57 -6.54 23.57
CA SER A 86 -10.75 -6.16 22.17
C SER A 86 -12.24 -5.98 21.82
N PRO A 87 -12.61 -4.89 21.16
CA PRO A 87 -13.97 -4.67 20.66
C PRO A 87 -14.33 -5.60 19.48
N HIS A 88 -13.37 -6.29 18.90
CA HIS A 88 -13.56 -7.27 17.82
C HIS A 88 -13.90 -8.67 18.36
N VAL A 89 -14.09 -8.82 19.67
CA VAL A 89 -14.47 -10.09 20.28
C VAL A 89 -15.93 -10.07 20.68
N VAL A 90 -16.71 -10.93 20.02
CA VAL A 90 -18.14 -11.07 20.28
C VAL A 90 -18.38 -12.36 21.05
N ARG A 91 -19.13 -12.31 22.14
CA ARG A 91 -19.46 -13.46 22.99
C ARG A 91 -20.84 -13.97 22.68
N HIS A 92 -20.98 -15.27 22.47
CA HIS A 92 -22.25 -15.94 22.21
C HIS A 92 -22.49 -17.02 23.25
N GLU A 93 -23.61 -16.93 23.96
CA GLU A 93 -24.04 -17.90 24.96
C GLU A 93 -24.60 -19.19 24.33
N ILE A 94 -23.88 -19.73 23.36
CA ILE A 94 -24.22 -20.95 22.65
C ILE A 94 -23.01 -21.86 22.56
N THR A 95 -23.27 -23.16 22.37
CA THR A 95 -22.22 -24.14 22.16
C THR A 95 -21.82 -24.21 20.68
N ARG A 96 -20.71 -24.87 20.41
CA ARG A 96 -20.23 -25.16 19.07
C ARG A 96 -21.29 -25.80 18.17
N ALA A 97 -22.11 -26.72 18.72
CA ALA A 97 -23.13 -27.45 17.97
C ALA A 97 -24.24 -26.52 17.45
N ASP A 98 -24.53 -25.46 18.17
CA ASP A 98 -25.60 -24.51 17.87
C ASP A 98 -25.10 -23.33 17.03
N CYS A 99 -23.80 -23.16 16.89
CA CYS A 99 -23.17 -22.07 16.13
C CYS A 99 -23.22 -22.40 14.63
N THR A 100 -24.25 -21.91 13.96
CA THR A 100 -24.44 -22.07 12.51
C THR A 100 -24.17 -20.76 11.80
N GLU A 101 -23.95 -20.81 10.49
CA GLU A 101 -23.82 -19.62 9.64
C GLU A 101 -25.08 -18.74 9.72
N GLN A 102 -26.27 -19.38 9.78
CA GLN A 102 -27.53 -18.66 9.95
C GLN A 102 -27.60 -17.94 11.29
N TYR A 103 -27.19 -18.59 12.38
CA TYR A 103 -27.15 -17.95 13.70
C TYR A 103 -26.29 -16.67 13.70
N LEU A 104 -25.09 -16.74 13.11
CA LEU A 104 -24.19 -15.59 13.03
C LEU A 104 -24.74 -14.50 12.12
N THR A 105 -25.40 -14.85 11.04
CA THR A 105 -26.09 -13.89 10.15
C THR A 105 -27.18 -13.15 10.89
N ASP A 106 -28.00 -13.86 11.65
CA ASP A 106 -29.11 -13.30 12.44
C ASP A 106 -28.61 -12.37 13.57
N HIS A 107 -27.35 -12.57 13.99
CA HIS A 107 -26.68 -11.73 15.00
C HIS A 107 -25.76 -10.64 14.40
N GLY A 108 -25.98 -10.27 13.15
CA GLY A 108 -25.29 -9.15 12.52
C GLY A 108 -23.92 -9.48 11.91
N HIS A 109 -23.60 -10.76 11.75
CA HIS A 109 -22.36 -11.25 11.15
C HIS A 109 -22.65 -12.09 9.90
N PRO A 110 -23.22 -11.49 8.83
CA PRO A 110 -23.54 -12.22 7.62
C PRO A 110 -22.29 -12.85 7.01
N ALA A 111 -22.45 -14.04 6.46
CA ALA A 111 -21.40 -14.63 5.64
C ALA A 111 -21.10 -13.68 4.47
N PRO A 112 -19.82 -13.52 4.12
CA PRO A 112 -19.47 -12.71 2.96
C PRO A 112 -20.15 -13.30 1.71
N GLU A 113 -20.99 -12.51 1.06
CA GLU A 113 -21.61 -12.92 -0.20
C GLU A 113 -20.51 -13.15 -1.23
N LEU A 114 -20.48 -14.35 -1.81
CA LEU A 114 -19.62 -14.65 -2.95
C LEU A 114 -20.07 -13.79 -4.14
N ARG A 115 -19.36 -12.70 -4.37
CA ARG A 115 -19.64 -11.77 -5.46
C ARG A 115 -19.23 -12.38 -6.79
N THR A 116 -20.20 -12.76 -7.58
CA THR A 116 -19.98 -13.35 -8.91
C THR A 116 -19.78 -12.31 -10.03
N ASN A 117 -20.05 -11.02 -9.76
CA ASN A 117 -20.06 -9.96 -10.78
C ASN A 117 -19.16 -8.76 -10.41
N VAL A 118 -17.90 -9.00 -10.14
CA VAL A 118 -16.94 -7.90 -9.94
C VAL A 118 -16.46 -7.40 -11.31
N PRO A 119 -16.54 -6.09 -11.61
CA PRO A 119 -16.06 -5.55 -12.88
C PRO A 119 -14.57 -5.80 -13.08
N VAL A 120 -14.19 -6.30 -14.26
CA VAL A 120 -12.83 -6.75 -14.63
C VAL A 120 -11.73 -5.69 -14.38
N HIS A 121 -12.06 -4.39 -14.46
CA HIS A 121 -11.09 -3.32 -14.24
C HIS A 121 -10.66 -3.13 -12.78
N ILE A 122 -11.32 -3.79 -11.83
CA ILE A 122 -11.01 -3.69 -10.40
C ILE A 122 -10.00 -4.77 -9.97
N TYR A 123 -9.98 -5.91 -10.64
CA TYR A 123 -8.99 -6.98 -10.37
C TYR A 123 -7.54 -6.56 -10.61
N ASN A 124 -7.33 -5.44 -11.32
CA ASN A 124 -6.01 -5.00 -11.75
C ASN A 124 -5.46 -3.81 -10.97
N LEU A 125 -6.01 -3.46 -9.79
CA LEU A 125 -5.52 -2.28 -9.08
C LEU A 125 -4.07 -2.45 -8.65
N ASP A 126 -3.69 -3.60 -8.15
CA ASP A 126 -2.30 -3.87 -7.77
C ASP A 126 -1.38 -3.72 -9.00
N GLN A 127 -1.82 -4.22 -10.16
CA GLN A 127 -1.10 -4.06 -11.42
C GLN A 127 -1.04 -2.59 -11.86
N GLN A 128 -2.13 -1.83 -11.72
CA GLN A 128 -2.16 -0.40 -12.05
C GLN A 128 -1.22 0.40 -11.14
N LEU A 129 -1.21 0.12 -9.83
CA LEU A 129 -0.27 0.71 -8.86
C LEU A 129 1.18 0.42 -9.26
N LEU A 130 1.50 -0.80 -9.62
CA LEU A 130 2.85 -1.21 -10.02
C LEU A 130 3.26 -0.59 -11.36
N GLN A 131 2.39 -0.57 -12.35
CA GLN A 131 2.67 0.07 -13.66
C GLN A 131 2.93 1.57 -13.50
N MET A 132 2.13 2.23 -12.69
CA MET A 132 2.29 3.65 -12.42
C MET A 132 3.57 3.93 -11.64
N LEU A 133 3.87 3.16 -10.59
CA LEU A 133 5.14 3.28 -9.88
C LEU A 133 6.32 3.04 -10.81
N ALA A 134 6.24 2.08 -11.72
CA ALA A 134 7.28 1.81 -12.72
C ALA A 134 7.47 3.01 -13.66
N ALA A 135 6.39 3.65 -14.09
CA ALA A 135 6.46 4.85 -14.92
C ALA A 135 7.08 6.05 -14.19
N LEU A 136 6.67 6.27 -12.92
CA LEU A 136 7.19 7.36 -12.08
C LEU A 136 8.64 7.13 -11.63
N THR A 137 9.09 5.86 -11.59
CA THR A 137 10.45 5.52 -11.17
C THR A 137 11.46 5.69 -12.30
N LYS A 138 11.02 5.67 -13.56
CA LYS A 138 11.91 5.92 -14.70
C LYS A 138 12.36 7.38 -14.70
N PRO A 139 13.66 7.65 -14.86
CA PRO A 139 14.15 9.02 -14.96
C PRO A 139 13.58 9.70 -16.21
N LYS A 140 13.25 10.98 -16.06
CA LYS A 140 12.74 11.81 -17.16
C LYS A 140 13.86 12.11 -18.14
N ILE A 141 13.62 11.88 -19.42
CA ILE A 141 14.57 12.25 -20.48
C ILE A 141 14.27 13.69 -20.89
N VAL A 142 15.28 14.54 -20.86
CA VAL A 142 15.16 15.96 -21.24
C VAL A 142 15.16 16.08 -22.78
N TRP A 143 14.05 15.71 -23.41
CA TRP A 143 13.91 15.65 -24.87
C TRP A 143 14.19 16.98 -25.58
N TRP A 144 13.81 18.11 -24.96
CA TRP A 144 14.01 19.41 -25.56
C TRP A 144 15.50 19.70 -25.78
N LEU A 145 16.38 19.27 -24.86
CA LEU A 145 17.82 19.45 -25.00
C LEU A 145 18.37 18.64 -26.18
N ILE A 146 17.85 17.42 -26.40
CA ILE A 146 18.21 16.59 -27.56
C ILE A 146 17.76 17.26 -28.86
N TYR A 147 16.56 17.84 -28.90
CA TYR A 147 16.08 18.56 -30.08
C TYR A 147 16.89 19.81 -30.36
N VAL A 148 17.21 20.61 -29.34
CA VAL A 148 18.07 21.80 -29.49
C VAL A 148 19.47 21.41 -29.98
N LEU A 149 20.06 20.35 -29.40
CA LEU A 149 21.36 19.86 -29.83
C LEU A 149 21.33 19.35 -31.28
N THR A 150 20.26 18.66 -31.69
CA THR A 150 20.03 18.20 -33.06
C THR A 150 19.91 19.35 -34.02
N ALA A 151 19.12 20.38 -33.66
CA ALA A 151 18.97 21.59 -34.48
C ALA A 151 20.31 22.33 -34.61
N ALA A 152 21.04 22.50 -33.54
CA ALA A 152 22.38 23.09 -33.54
C ALA A 152 23.35 22.31 -34.44
N TYR A 153 23.33 20.95 -34.32
CA TYR A 153 24.13 20.07 -35.16
C TYR A 153 23.84 20.29 -36.66
N LEU A 154 22.56 20.29 -37.04
CA LEU A 154 22.15 20.49 -38.45
C LEU A 154 22.56 21.87 -38.98
N ILE A 155 22.42 22.94 -38.18
CA ILE A 155 22.81 24.31 -38.56
C ILE A 155 24.34 24.39 -38.71
N VAL A 156 25.09 23.83 -37.77
CA VAL A 156 26.57 23.92 -37.80
C VAL A 156 27.15 23.09 -38.93
N ILE A 157 26.71 21.85 -39.10
CA ILE A 157 27.24 20.97 -40.17
C ILE A 157 26.76 21.39 -41.57
N GLY A 158 25.51 21.87 -41.69
CA GLY A 158 24.95 22.29 -42.95
C GLY A 158 25.45 23.68 -43.38
N PRO A 159 24.67 24.73 -43.12
CA PRO A 159 24.92 26.07 -43.69
C PRO A 159 26.22 26.70 -43.16
N VAL A 160 26.57 26.50 -41.88
CA VAL A 160 27.76 27.13 -41.31
C VAL A 160 29.03 26.48 -41.87
N HIS A 161 29.18 25.16 -41.78
CA HIS A 161 30.34 24.46 -42.33
C HIS A 161 30.47 24.65 -43.83
N TYR A 162 29.37 24.62 -44.61
CA TYR A 162 29.36 24.86 -46.04
C TYR A 162 29.92 26.25 -46.37
N ARG A 163 29.55 27.30 -45.61
CA ARG A 163 30.03 28.65 -45.82
C ARG A 163 31.51 28.81 -45.51
N PHE A 164 31.98 28.12 -44.47
CA PHE A 164 33.40 28.13 -44.08
C PHE A 164 34.27 27.27 -44.99
N SER A 165 33.79 26.12 -45.47
CA SER A 165 34.54 25.23 -46.35
C SER A 165 34.97 25.84 -47.65
N LYS A 166 34.22 26.83 -48.16
CA LYS A 166 34.57 27.60 -49.37
C LYS A 166 35.83 28.49 -49.21
N LYS A 167 36.21 28.78 -47.96
CA LYS A 167 37.32 29.70 -47.67
C LYS A 167 38.59 28.98 -47.18
N ILE A 168 38.52 27.68 -46.94
CA ILE A 168 39.57 26.90 -46.33
C ILE A 168 40.05 25.80 -47.31
N PRO A 169 41.33 25.44 -47.32
CA PRO A 169 41.83 24.27 -48.04
C PRO A 169 41.04 23.01 -47.69
N TRP A 170 40.79 22.17 -48.67
CA TRP A 170 39.91 21.00 -48.54
C TRP A 170 40.30 20.05 -47.39
N LEU A 171 41.61 19.86 -47.18
CA LEU A 171 42.11 19.01 -46.10
C LEU A 171 41.74 19.54 -44.71
N ARG A 172 41.83 20.88 -44.51
CA ARG A 172 41.45 21.53 -43.28
C ARG A 172 39.91 21.55 -43.10
N SER A 173 39.18 21.62 -44.20
CA SER A 173 37.69 21.54 -44.17
C SER A 173 37.23 20.16 -43.75
N ILE A 174 37.88 19.08 -44.22
CA ILE A 174 37.57 17.71 -43.78
C ILE A 174 37.94 17.51 -42.29
N ALA A 175 39.12 18.00 -41.86
CA ALA A 175 39.50 17.94 -40.48
C ALA A 175 38.51 18.66 -39.55
N LEU A 176 38.05 19.86 -39.95
CA LEU A 176 37.02 20.61 -39.22
C LEU A 176 35.70 19.85 -39.17
N PHE A 177 35.27 19.26 -40.29
CA PHE A 177 34.04 18.46 -40.33
C PHE A 177 34.13 17.27 -39.38
N LEU A 178 35.20 16.52 -39.40
CA LEU A 178 35.40 15.38 -38.48
C LEU A 178 35.46 15.82 -37.01
N ALA A 179 36.09 16.98 -36.73
CA ALA A 179 36.12 17.52 -35.37
C ALA A 179 34.73 17.93 -34.91
N LEU A 180 33.90 18.54 -35.78
CA LEU A 180 32.51 18.86 -35.45
C LEU A 180 31.67 17.62 -35.23
N VAL A 181 31.78 16.61 -36.10
CA VAL A 181 31.08 15.33 -35.92
C VAL A 181 31.49 14.66 -34.60
N ALA A 182 32.79 14.61 -34.29
CA ALA A 182 33.26 14.07 -33.05
C ALA A 182 32.80 14.87 -31.82
N GLY A 183 32.81 16.21 -31.91
CA GLY A 183 32.33 17.09 -30.85
C GLY A 183 30.83 16.92 -30.57
N PHE A 184 29.99 16.95 -31.62
CA PHE A 184 28.57 16.71 -31.48
C PHE A 184 28.26 15.26 -31.08
N GLY A 185 29.00 14.28 -31.62
CA GLY A 185 28.91 12.89 -31.19
C GLY A 185 29.21 12.72 -29.70
N GLY A 186 30.24 13.42 -29.19
CA GLY A 186 30.55 13.49 -27.77
C GLY A 186 29.44 14.18 -26.95
N ALA A 187 28.88 15.30 -27.45
CA ALA A 187 27.76 15.98 -26.83
C ALA A 187 26.49 15.14 -26.78
N PHE A 188 26.13 14.48 -27.89
CA PHE A 188 25.02 13.52 -27.90
C PHE A 188 25.27 12.32 -27.01
N ALA A 189 26.48 11.78 -27.01
CA ALA A 189 26.84 10.70 -26.11
C ALA A 189 26.79 11.12 -24.64
N TYR A 190 27.13 12.36 -24.32
CA TYR A 190 27.01 12.94 -22.96
C TYR A 190 25.56 13.18 -22.60
N THR A 191 24.79 13.83 -23.48
CA THR A 191 23.37 14.15 -23.24
C THR A 191 22.47 12.91 -23.29
N GLY A 192 22.76 11.98 -24.20
CA GLY A 192 22.05 10.71 -24.36
C GLY A 192 22.58 9.60 -23.48
N ARG A 193 23.71 9.80 -22.78
CA ARG A 193 24.14 8.87 -21.74
C ARG A 193 23.08 8.89 -20.64
N ARG A 194 22.24 7.87 -20.68
CA ARG A 194 21.54 7.42 -19.50
C ARG A 194 22.64 7.15 -18.47
N GLY A 195 22.75 7.98 -17.42
CA GLY A 195 23.78 7.79 -16.41
C GLY A 195 24.61 9.02 -16.03
N SER A 196 24.39 10.18 -16.62
CA SER A 196 25.03 11.40 -16.13
C SER A 196 24.26 11.99 -14.94
N GLY A 197 24.40 11.32 -13.78
CA GLY A 197 23.74 11.72 -12.53
C GLY A 197 22.52 10.90 -12.14
N GLU A 198 22.00 10.03 -13.01
CA GLU A 198 20.94 9.10 -12.67
C GLU A 198 21.43 8.10 -11.62
N LYS A 199 20.70 7.99 -10.54
CA LYS A 199 20.96 7.02 -9.47
C LYS A 199 19.93 5.92 -9.53
N SER A 200 20.34 4.70 -9.19
CA SER A 200 19.40 3.63 -8.90
C SER A 200 18.47 4.10 -7.78
N GLN A 201 17.17 3.96 -8.00
CA GLN A 201 16.17 4.50 -7.08
C GLN A 201 15.00 3.54 -6.89
N ILE A 202 14.35 3.69 -5.75
CA ILE A 202 13.15 2.94 -5.41
C ILE A 202 12.02 3.93 -5.16
N ARG A 203 10.84 3.62 -5.69
CA ARG A 203 9.59 4.26 -5.31
C ARG A 203 8.63 3.23 -4.75
N ALA A 204 7.94 3.60 -3.66
CA ALA A 204 7.01 2.72 -2.99
C ALA A 204 5.73 3.43 -2.56
N LEU A 205 4.63 2.70 -2.61
CA LEU A 205 3.38 3.01 -1.93
C LEU A 205 3.12 1.91 -0.92
N ALA A 206 2.69 2.28 0.26
CA ALA A 206 2.43 1.32 1.33
C ALA A 206 1.09 1.57 2.01
N ILE A 207 0.47 0.49 2.48
CA ILE A 207 -0.58 0.51 3.48
C ILE A 207 -0.01 -0.15 4.73
N ALA A 208 -0.15 0.49 5.87
CA ALA A 208 0.37 0.04 7.14
C ALA A 208 -0.75 -0.01 8.18
N HIS A 209 -1.26 -1.20 8.46
CA HIS A 209 -2.22 -1.43 9.54
C HIS A 209 -1.50 -1.50 10.87
N SER A 210 -1.92 -0.66 11.82
CA SER A 210 -1.31 -0.62 13.15
C SER A 210 -1.58 -1.91 13.91
N LEU A 211 -0.52 -2.52 14.44
CA LEU A 211 -0.57 -3.67 15.34
C LEU A 211 -0.26 -3.29 16.79
N GLY A 212 -0.09 -2.00 17.05
CA GLY A 212 0.37 -1.47 18.34
C GLY A 212 1.90 -1.40 18.43
N ASP A 213 2.40 -0.60 19.37
CA ASP A 213 3.83 -0.45 19.72
C ASP A 213 4.75 -0.14 18.53
N GLY A 214 4.25 0.64 17.56
CA GLY A 214 5.00 1.00 16.35
C GLY A 214 5.20 -0.17 15.37
N ARG A 215 4.56 -1.31 15.58
CA ARG A 215 4.53 -2.43 14.64
C ARG A 215 3.36 -2.28 13.68
N TYR A 216 3.59 -2.67 12.43
CA TYR A 216 2.61 -2.55 11.35
C TYR A 216 2.59 -3.81 10.49
N ASP A 217 1.40 -4.29 10.16
CA ASP A 217 1.19 -5.17 9.01
C ASP A 217 1.22 -4.31 7.75
N VAL A 218 2.26 -4.47 6.94
CA VAL A 218 2.54 -3.59 5.82
C VAL A 218 2.39 -4.35 4.51
N THR A 219 1.63 -3.75 3.58
CA THR A 219 1.63 -4.12 2.16
C THR A 219 2.26 -2.99 1.38
N GLN A 220 3.28 -3.30 0.58
CA GLN A 220 3.99 -2.31 -0.24
C GLN A 220 3.97 -2.71 -1.71
N TRP A 221 3.61 -1.75 -2.57
CA TRP A 221 3.86 -1.80 -4.00
C TRP A 221 5.14 -1.05 -4.26
N ILE A 222 6.10 -1.70 -4.88
CA ILE A 222 7.46 -1.19 -5.00
C ILE A 222 7.88 -1.26 -6.46
N SER A 223 8.57 -0.22 -6.92
CA SER A 223 9.28 -0.22 -8.21
C SER A 223 10.73 0.16 -7.99
N ALA A 224 11.63 -0.75 -8.36
CA ALA A 224 13.07 -0.55 -8.31
C ALA A 224 13.61 -0.26 -9.71
N PHE A 225 14.27 0.89 -9.88
CA PHE A 225 14.98 1.27 -11.10
C PHE A 225 16.48 1.12 -10.90
N ALA A 226 17.14 0.39 -11.78
CA ALA A 226 18.57 0.18 -11.73
C ALA A 226 19.31 0.84 -12.89
N THR A 227 20.37 1.57 -12.58
CA THR A 227 21.27 2.16 -13.58
C THR A 227 22.37 1.21 -14.03
N ARG A 228 22.53 0.08 -13.34
CA ARG A 228 23.46 -1.00 -13.70
C ARG A 228 22.68 -2.31 -13.77
N GLY A 229 22.88 -3.05 -14.86
CA GLY A 229 22.34 -4.40 -14.98
C GLY A 229 23.08 -5.34 -14.03
N ASP A 230 22.35 -5.95 -13.09
CA ASP A 230 22.91 -6.86 -12.10
C ASP A 230 21.79 -7.68 -11.44
N THR A 231 22.17 -8.70 -10.69
CA THR A 231 21.30 -9.44 -9.80
C THR A 231 21.22 -8.72 -8.46
N TYR A 232 20.01 -8.34 -8.07
CA TYR A 232 19.73 -7.62 -6.83
C TYR A 232 19.05 -8.55 -5.81
N LYS A 233 19.56 -8.54 -4.58
CA LYS A 233 18.90 -9.21 -3.45
C LYS A 233 18.18 -8.17 -2.59
N LEU A 234 16.88 -8.07 -2.78
CA LEU A 234 16.04 -7.09 -2.11
C LEU A 234 15.49 -7.68 -0.81
N THR A 235 15.72 -6.98 0.30
CA THR A 235 15.25 -7.39 1.63
C THR A 235 14.71 -6.19 2.40
N HIS A 236 13.80 -6.46 3.35
CA HIS A 236 13.34 -5.48 4.34
C HIS A 236 13.75 -5.92 5.74
N ALA A 237 13.87 -4.95 6.64
CA ALA A 237 14.16 -5.22 8.03
C ALA A 237 12.87 -5.67 8.74
N GLY A 238 12.64 -6.96 8.83
CA GLY A 238 11.46 -7.51 9.49
C GLY A 238 11.60 -8.99 9.77
N PRO A 239 10.84 -9.55 10.73
CA PRO A 239 10.95 -10.94 11.13
C PRO A 239 10.39 -11.94 10.10
N ALA A 240 9.52 -11.48 9.21
CA ALA A 240 8.94 -12.29 8.15
C ALA A 240 8.59 -11.40 6.96
N ASN A 241 9.12 -11.73 5.79
CA ASN A 241 8.91 -10.98 4.57
C ASN A 241 8.34 -11.89 3.49
N LEU A 242 7.30 -11.44 2.83
CA LEU A 242 6.64 -12.12 1.71
C LEU A 242 6.78 -11.22 0.48
N TYR A 243 7.26 -11.79 -0.60
CA TYR A 243 7.41 -11.11 -1.87
C TYR A 243 6.55 -11.77 -2.94
N SER A 244 6.00 -10.98 -3.84
CA SER A 244 5.30 -11.46 -5.02
C SER A 244 5.55 -10.55 -6.21
N THR A 245 5.47 -11.10 -7.41
CA THR A 245 5.49 -10.36 -8.67
C THR A 245 4.06 -10.31 -9.20
N ALA A 246 3.57 -9.13 -9.50
CA ALA A 246 2.18 -8.93 -9.93
C ALA A 246 2.07 -8.52 -11.42
N THR A 247 3.04 -8.90 -12.25
CA THR A 247 3.01 -8.58 -13.67
C THR A 247 2.83 -9.83 -14.50
N ASP A 248 1.68 -9.96 -15.15
CA ASP A 248 1.35 -11.08 -16.04
C ASP A 248 2.13 -11.07 -17.36
N PHE A 249 2.82 -9.97 -17.68
CA PHE A 249 3.40 -9.70 -18.99
C PHE A 249 4.93 -9.71 -19.03
N ASP A 250 5.60 -9.80 -17.90
CA ASP A 250 7.06 -9.72 -17.83
C ASP A 250 7.63 -11.01 -17.23
N SER A 251 8.44 -11.74 -18.00
CA SER A 251 9.19 -12.84 -17.45
C SER A 251 10.23 -12.29 -16.48
N VAL A 252 10.03 -12.51 -15.20
CA VAL A 252 10.96 -12.10 -14.15
C VAL A 252 11.97 -13.23 -13.96
N ASN A 253 13.22 -12.98 -14.32
CA ASN A 253 14.31 -13.87 -13.96
C ASN A 253 14.70 -13.57 -12.50
N GLY A 254 14.35 -14.47 -11.59
CA GLY A 254 14.59 -14.26 -10.17
C GLY A 254 14.07 -15.39 -9.29
N ALA A 255 14.31 -15.27 -8.00
CA ALA A 255 13.86 -16.22 -6.99
C ALA A 255 13.24 -15.50 -5.80
N ILE A 256 12.11 -15.99 -5.33
CA ILE A 256 11.42 -15.50 -4.13
C ILE A 256 11.62 -16.52 -3.01
N VAL A 257 12.13 -16.03 -1.88
CA VAL A 257 12.18 -16.77 -0.63
C VAL A 257 11.29 -16.02 0.35
N ASN A 258 10.23 -16.67 0.81
CA ASN A 258 9.28 -16.11 1.77
C ASN A 258 9.54 -16.67 3.16
N GLY A 259 9.27 -15.89 4.20
CA GLY A 259 9.37 -16.27 5.59
C GLY A 259 10.36 -15.45 6.38
N ARG A 260 10.98 -16.06 7.41
CA ARG A 260 11.87 -15.36 8.35
C ARG A 260 13.05 -14.69 7.65
N ASP A 261 13.67 -15.37 6.71
CA ASP A 261 14.81 -14.86 5.92
C ASP A 261 14.35 -14.42 4.52
N GLY A 262 13.09 -13.92 4.44
CA GLY A 262 12.44 -13.56 3.20
C GLY A 262 13.23 -12.55 2.40
N HIS A 263 13.44 -12.85 1.10
CA HIS A 263 14.09 -11.95 0.17
C HIS A 263 13.63 -12.20 -1.27
N PHE A 264 13.78 -11.19 -2.09
CA PHE A 264 13.55 -11.26 -3.52
C PHE A 264 14.86 -11.04 -4.26
N THR A 265 15.37 -12.11 -4.87
CA THR A 265 16.54 -12.03 -5.76
C THR A 265 16.05 -11.88 -7.20
N VAL A 266 16.46 -10.83 -7.89
CA VAL A 266 15.94 -10.49 -9.21
C VAL A 266 17.00 -9.87 -10.10
N ASP A 267 17.05 -10.30 -11.38
CA ASP A 267 17.86 -9.65 -12.39
C ASP A 267 17.14 -8.39 -12.90
N ILE A 268 17.78 -7.24 -12.68
CA ILE A 268 17.29 -5.98 -13.20
C ILE A 268 18.23 -5.56 -14.34
N PRO A 269 17.75 -5.55 -15.59
CA PRO A 269 18.55 -5.08 -16.72
C PRO A 269 18.95 -3.61 -16.57
N LEU A 270 19.99 -3.24 -17.29
CA LEU A 270 20.46 -1.86 -17.36
C LEU A 270 19.34 -0.88 -17.74
N TYR A 271 19.17 0.19 -16.95
CA TYR A 271 18.13 1.21 -17.13
C TYR A 271 16.70 0.68 -17.22
N SER A 272 16.41 -0.36 -16.46
CA SER A 272 15.06 -0.92 -16.36
C SER A 272 14.49 -0.81 -14.98
N THR A 273 13.17 -0.99 -14.89
CA THR A 273 12.43 -1.05 -13.64
C THR A 273 11.94 -2.47 -13.37
N ARG A 274 11.88 -2.84 -12.10
CA ARG A 274 11.22 -4.07 -11.65
C ARG A 274 10.19 -3.73 -10.58
N PRO A 275 8.91 -3.84 -10.91
CA PRO A 275 7.83 -3.72 -9.95
C PRO A 275 7.60 -5.05 -9.22
N PHE A 276 7.27 -4.97 -7.94
CA PHE A 276 6.91 -6.12 -7.10
C PHE A 276 6.10 -5.69 -5.88
N VAL A 277 5.48 -6.64 -5.21
CA VAL A 277 4.75 -6.44 -3.96
C VAL A 277 5.54 -7.08 -2.83
N HIS A 278 5.65 -6.37 -1.73
CA HIS A 278 6.17 -6.87 -0.47
C HIS A 278 5.09 -6.81 0.60
N ARG A 279 5.06 -7.86 1.44
CA ARG A 279 4.24 -7.88 2.65
C ARG A 279 5.08 -8.35 3.84
N GLY A 280 4.86 -7.73 5.00
CA GLY A 280 5.57 -8.12 6.21
C GLY A 280 5.15 -7.30 7.41
N VAL A 281 5.65 -7.72 8.58
CA VAL A 281 5.51 -6.93 9.80
C VAL A 281 6.75 -6.07 9.95
N LEU A 282 6.56 -4.75 9.83
CA LEU A 282 7.65 -3.78 9.86
C LEU A 282 7.51 -2.84 11.06
N GLN A 283 8.65 -2.30 11.49
CA GLN A 283 8.70 -1.31 12.55
C GLN A 283 8.70 0.10 11.96
N GLY A 284 7.84 0.96 12.49
CA GLY A 284 7.71 2.36 12.09
C GLY A 284 7.51 3.28 13.29
N ASN A 285 7.14 4.51 13.03
CA ASN A 285 6.79 5.46 14.08
C ASN A 285 5.48 5.06 14.75
N HIS A 286 5.34 5.36 16.02
CA HIS A 286 4.10 5.08 16.75
C HIS A 286 3.02 6.11 16.38
N THR A 287 1.93 5.67 15.73
CA THR A 287 0.80 6.54 15.34
C THR A 287 -0.22 6.73 16.46
N GLY A 288 0.16 6.52 17.70
CA GLY A 288 -0.72 6.70 18.85
C GLY A 288 -1.35 8.08 18.86
N VAL A 289 -2.67 8.10 19.07
CA VAL A 289 -3.46 9.32 19.14
C VAL A 289 -4.37 9.29 20.36
N THR A 290 -4.73 10.47 20.86
CA THR A 290 -5.72 10.63 21.92
C THR A 290 -6.89 11.45 21.40
N VAL A 291 -8.09 10.91 21.50
CA VAL A 291 -9.31 11.66 21.18
C VAL A 291 -9.59 12.61 22.33
N GLN A 292 -9.54 13.91 22.07
CA GLN A 292 -9.79 14.95 23.06
C GLN A 292 -11.25 15.37 23.08
N GLU A 293 -11.88 15.42 21.91
CA GLU A 293 -13.28 15.75 21.75
C GLU A 293 -13.89 14.91 20.63
N CYS A 294 -15.05 14.33 20.92
CA CYS A 294 -15.87 13.64 19.93
C CYS A 294 -17.35 13.89 20.26
N LYS A 295 -18.05 14.58 19.36
CA LYS A 295 -19.51 14.76 19.47
C LYS A 295 -20.17 14.15 18.25
N VAL A 296 -21.20 13.37 18.51
CA VAL A 296 -22.03 12.72 17.49
C VAL A 296 -23.42 13.31 17.58
N ASN A 297 -23.99 13.72 16.46
CA ASN A 297 -25.33 14.26 16.40
C ASN A 297 -26.40 13.14 16.46
N VAL A 298 -27.66 13.54 16.54
CA VAL A 298 -28.81 12.61 16.61
C VAL A 298 -28.95 11.70 15.36
N THR A 299 -28.34 12.06 14.26
CA THR A 299 -28.33 11.26 13.01
C THR A 299 -27.15 10.29 12.93
N GLY A 300 -26.32 10.21 13.97
CA GLY A 300 -25.14 9.35 13.98
C GLY A 300 -23.92 9.88 13.20
N ALA A 301 -23.94 11.16 12.79
CA ALA A 301 -22.79 11.78 12.14
C ALA A 301 -21.92 12.53 13.17
N LEU A 302 -20.62 12.58 12.94
CA LEU A 302 -19.70 13.37 13.77
C LEU A 302 -20.01 14.86 13.62
N GLU A 303 -20.26 15.54 14.71
CA GLU A 303 -20.42 17.00 14.79
C GLU A 303 -19.09 17.70 15.04
N SER A 304 -18.31 17.19 15.97
CA SER A 304 -16.93 17.62 16.20
C SER A 304 -16.01 16.41 16.45
N LEU A 305 -14.78 16.55 16.05
CA LEU A 305 -13.70 15.60 16.33
C LEU A 305 -12.40 16.35 16.47
N THR A 306 -11.73 16.15 17.61
CA THR A 306 -10.38 16.68 17.87
C THR A 306 -9.48 15.55 18.35
N ILE A 307 -8.38 15.33 17.63
CA ILE A 307 -7.41 14.27 17.89
C ILE A 307 -6.06 14.91 18.17
N ALA A 308 -5.45 14.56 19.30
CA ALA A 308 -4.07 14.92 19.61
C ALA A 308 -3.13 13.80 19.22
N PRO A 309 -2.07 14.06 18.43
CA PRO A 309 -1.03 13.10 18.16
C PRO A 309 -0.20 12.81 19.40
N GLY A 310 0.26 11.56 19.52
CA GLY A 310 1.19 11.16 20.57
C GLY A 310 2.62 11.67 20.32
N PRO A 311 3.55 11.47 21.27
CA PRO A 311 4.89 12.03 21.21
C PRO A 311 5.73 11.52 20.02
N ASP A 312 5.54 10.27 19.63
CA ASP A 312 6.29 9.63 18.54
C ASP A 312 5.51 9.63 17.22
N PHE A 313 4.45 10.44 17.14
CA PHE A 313 3.61 10.53 15.95
C PHE A 313 4.45 10.95 14.71
N PRO A 314 4.19 10.35 13.53
CA PRO A 314 4.93 10.69 12.32
C PRO A 314 4.85 12.18 12.00
N LYS A 315 6.00 12.81 11.85
CA LYS A 315 6.08 14.19 11.37
C LYS A 315 5.78 14.22 9.86
N ASN A 316 5.24 15.33 9.38
CA ASN A 316 4.97 15.54 7.95
C ASN A 316 3.85 14.66 7.38
N ILE A 317 2.81 14.39 8.14
CA ILE A 317 1.57 13.84 7.59
C ILE A 317 1.00 14.86 6.59
N LEU A 318 0.71 14.39 5.38
CA LEU A 318 0.23 15.22 4.27
C LEU A 318 -1.29 15.38 4.33
N HIS A 319 -1.99 14.27 4.55
CA HIS A 319 -3.43 14.21 4.63
C HIS A 319 -3.86 13.26 5.74
N ALA A 320 -4.94 13.60 6.39
CA ALA A 320 -5.58 12.77 7.39
C ALA A 320 -7.08 12.68 7.13
N TRP A 321 -7.63 11.50 7.31
CA TRP A 321 -9.06 11.24 7.18
C TRP A 321 -9.52 10.36 8.34
N ALA A 322 -10.81 10.49 8.66
CA ALA A 322 -11.47 9.64 9.64
C ALA A 322 -12.71 9.01 9.00
N CYS A 323 -12.96 7.74 9.28
CA CYS A 323 -14.19 7.07 8.92
C CYS A 323 -14.94 6.71 10.21
N TYR A 324 -16.18 7.21 10.33
CA TYR A 324 -17.08 6.91 11.43
C TYR A 324 -18.44 6.47 10.89
N GLY A 325 -18.89 5.29 11.30
CA GLY A 325 -20.04 4.67 10.68
C GLY A 325 -19.80 4.41 9.18
N THR A 326 -20.61 5.06 8.35
CA THR A 326 -20.50 5.00 6.87
C THR A 326 -20.00 6.32 6.26
N LEU A 327 -19.58 7.28 7.09
CA LEU A 327 -19.18 8.62 6.63
C LEU A 327 -17.66 8.82 6.76
N TYR A 328 -17.10 9.47 5.75
CA TYR A 328 -15.69 9.88 5.67
C TYR A 328 -15.56 11.37 5.94
N TYR A 329 -14.60 11.72 6.77
CA TYR A 329 -14.34 13.10 7.19
C TYR A 329 -12.90 13.46 6.86
N ASN A 330 -12.69 14.61 6.26
CA ASN A 330 -11.37 15.21 6.17
C ASN A 330 -10.95 15.74 7.55
N LEU A 331 -9.67 15.61 7.87
CA LEU A 331 -9.08 16.19 9.07
C LEU A 331 -8.06 17.25 8.65
N LYS A 332 -8.08 18.39 9.31
CA LYS A 332 -7.15 19.47 9.12
C LYS A 332 -6.27 19.62 10.35
N LEU A 333 -5.00 19.89 10.15
CA LEU A 333 -4.08 20.22 11.23
C LEU A 333 -4.34 21.67 11.69
N ASP A 334 -4.70 21.82 12.96
CA ASP A 334 -4.88 23.10 13.64
C ASP A 334 -3.94 23.15 14.86
N GLY A 335 -2.84 23.88 14.70
CA GLY A 335 -1.73 23.85 15.65
C GLY A 335 -1.07 22.48 15.70
N ASP A 336 -1.19 21.79 16.83
CA ASP A 336 -0.66 20.45 17.10
C ASP A 336 -1.75 19.35 17.09
N ARG A 337 -2.98 19.68 16.66
CA ARG A 337 -4.15 18.78 16.71
C ARG A 337 -4.78 18.61 15.35
N TRP A 338 -5.35 17.44 15.14
CA TRP A 338 -6.18 17.16 13.98
C TRP A 338 -7.63 17.41 14.33
N VAL A 339 -8.27 18.31 13.59
CA VAL A 339 -9.68 18.67 13.78
C VAL A 339 -10.49 18.31 12.54
N ARG A 340 -11.75 17.97 12.73
CA ARG A 340 -12.67 17.70 11.63
C ARG A 340 -12.79 18.94 10.72
N ASP A 341 -12.64 18.72 9.40
CA ASP A 341 -12.81 19.76 8.38
C ASP A 341 -13.99 19.40 7.46
N GLY A 342 -14.96 20.29 7.41
CA GLY A 342 -16.15 20.13 6.57
C GLY A 342 -17.18 19.10 7.07
N GLN A 343 -18.09 18.72 6.18
CA GLN A 343 -19.15 17.74 6.46
C GLN A 343 -18.68 16.32 6.12
N GLY A 344 -19.32 15.33 6.78
CA GLY A 344 -19.12 13.93 6.44
C GLY A 344 -19.58 13.63 5.02
N GLN A 345 -18.78 12.89 4.30
CA GLN A 345 -19.05 12.47 2.94
C GLN A 345 -19.48 11.00 2.94
N SER A 346 -20.52 10.68 2.19
CA SER A 346 -20.83 9.28 1.91
C SER A 346 -19.69 8.62 1.11
N GLU A 347 -19.64 7.33 1.12
CA GLU A 347 -18.61 6.59 0.38
C GLU A 347 -18.58 6.95 -1.12
N SER A 348 -19.74 7.04 -1.77
CA SER A 348 -19.84 7.42 -3.18
C SER A 348 -19.40 8.86 -3.47
N ALA A 349 -19.50 9.76 -2.48
CA ALA A 349 -19.00 11.13 -2.60
C ALA A 349 -17.51 11.23 -2.29
N PHE A 350 -16.98 10.35 -1.46
CA PHE A 350 -15.57 10.31 -1.11
C PHE A 350 -14.71 9.60 -2.17
N PHE A 351 -15.20 8.46 -2.69
CA PHE A 351 -14.55 7.68 -3.74
C PHE A 351 -15.25 7.94 -5.09
N THR A 352 -15.00 9.08 -5.68
CA THR A 352 -15.60 9.43 -6.97
C THR A 352 -14.92 8.68 -8.12
N GLU A 353 -15.64 8.39 -9.20
CA GLU A 353 -15.07 7.84 -10.44
C GLU A 353 -13.90 8.72 -10.95
N GLU A 354 -14.01 10.04 -10.76
CA GLU A 354 -12.98 11.00 -11.10
C GLU A 354 -11.66 10.75 -10.35
N THR A 355 -11.72 10.33 -9.06
CA THR A 355 -10.54 9.98 -8.26
C THR A 355 -9.76 8.85 -8.92
N PHE A 356 -10.44 7.78 -9.32
CA PHE A 356 -9.80 6.63 -9.96
C PHE A 356 -9.36 6.94 -11.38
N THR A 357 -10.16 7.69 -12.13
CA THR A 357 -9.83 8.09 -13.51
C THR A 357 -8.62 9.02 -13.53
N ARG A 358 -8.55 10.00 -12.64
CA ARG A 358 -7.39 10.90 -12.52
C ARG A 358 -6.15 10.15 -12.06
N PHE A 359 -6.31 9.22 -11.14
CA PHE A 359 -5.23 8.35 -10.72
C PHE A 359 -4.67 7.54 -11.90
N ASN A 360 -5.51 6.92 -12.71
CA ASN A 360 -5.11 6.15 -13.88
C ASN A 360 -4.55 7.05 -15.02
N ALA A 361 -5.12 8.22 -15.22
CA ALA A 361 -4.68 9.16 -16.25
C ALA A 361 -3.31 9.78 -15.97
N SER A 362 -2.99 10.02 -14.68
CA SER A 362 -1.70 10.57 -14.27
C SER A 362 -0.54 9.60 -14.47
N GLY A 363 -0.83 8.29 -14.43
CA GLY A 363 0.16 7.23 -14.67
C GLY A 363 0.41 6.87 -16.14
N ASN A 364 -0.31 7.49 -17.12
CA ASN A 364 -0.12 7.16 -18.53
C ASN A 364 1.02 7.98 -19.15
N PRO A 365 2.23 7.44 -19.34
CA PRO A 365 3.39 8.20 -19.84
C PRO A 365 3.25 8.60 -21.32
N GLY A 366 2.25 8.08 -22.03
CA GLY A 366 2.08 8.29 -23.46
C GLY A 366 1.48 9.64 -23.85
N ARG A 367 0.95 10.45 -22.92
CA ARG A 367 0.24 11.69 -23.23
C ARG A 367 1.04 12.99 -23.07
N THR A 368 2.30 12.95 -22.60
CA THR A 368 3.07 14.16 -22.35
C THR A 368 4.46 14.15 -22.99
N TYR A 369 4.49 14.20 -24.32
CA TYR A 369 5.74 14.49 -25.03
C TYR A 369 6.21 15.95 -24.88
N PHE A 370 5.36 16.87 -24.39
CA PHE A 370 5.64 18.32 -24.35
C PHE A 370 5.16 19.02 -23.07
N GLY A 371 5.07 18.33 -21.94
CA GLY A 371 4.69 18.95 -20.67
C GLY A 371 5.81 19.81 -20.08
N ASN A 372 5.46 21.02 -19.61
CA ASN A 372 6.37 21.87 -18.84
C ASN A 372 6.64 21.27 -17.47
N GLU A 373 7.83 21.53 -16.87
CA GLU A 373 8.21 21.03 -15.54
C GLU A 373 7.19 21.40 -14.44
N GLU A 374 6.58 22.59 -14.51
CA GLU A 374 5.51 23.00 -13.59
C GLU A 374 4.26 22.13 -13.65
N GLN A 375 3.89 21.63 -14.84
CA GLN A 375 2.75 20.71 -14.98
C GLN A 375 3.06 19.33 -14.41
N ASP A 376 4.31 18.94 -14.41
CA ASP A 376 4.75 17.65 -13.87
C ASP A 376 4.75 17.65 -12.33
N ASP A 377 5.14 18.76 -11.68
CA ASP A 377 5.08 18.91 -10.22
C ASP A 377 3.63 18.99 -9.71
N GLN A 378 2.75 19.68 -10.44
CA GLN A 378 1.31 19.68 -10.15
C GLN A 378 0.70 18.28 -10.30
N ARG A 379 1.13 17.49 -11.30
CA ARG A 379 0.67 16.11 -11.49
C ARG A 379 1.12 15.19 -10.37
N ASP A 380 2.38 15.30 -9.94
CA ASP A 380 2.88 14.51 -8.82
C ASP A 380 2.09 14.82 -7.54
N THR A 381 1.68 16.08 -7.33
CA THR A 381 0.85 16.50 -6.19
C THR A 381 -0.56 15.95 -6.30
N ILE A 382 -1.24 16.14 -7.43
CA ILE A 382 -2.61 15.63 -7.68
C ILE A 382 -2.62 14.10 -7.61
N TRP A 383 -1.58 13.46 -8.15
CA TRP A 383 -1.45 12.02 -8.06
C TRP A 383 -1.32 11.54 -6.61
N MET A 384 -0.52 12.24 -5.80
CA MET A 384 -0.33 11.90 -4.39
C MET A 384 -1.60 12.03 -3.56
N GLU A 385 -2.43 13.05 -3.82
CA GLU A 385 -3.75 13.19 -3.18
C GLU A 385 -4.68 12.04 -3.55
N ASN A 386 -4.78 11.73 -4.84
CA ASN A 386 -5.63 10.64 -5.32
C ASN A 386 -5.11 9.28 -4.88
N ALA A 387 -3.79 9.09 -4.80
CA ALA A 387 -3.18 7.87 -4.27
C ALA A 387 -3.63 7.58 -2.83
N GLY A 388 -3.76 8.62 -1.97
CA GLY A 388 -4.27 8.46 -0.62
C GLY A 388 -5.66 7.83 -0.59
N LYS A 389 -6.62 8.35 -1.37
CA LYS A 389 -7.98 7.81 -1.46
C LYS A 389 -8.02 6.39 -2.05
N VAL A 390 -7.20 6.13 -3.07
CA VAL A 390 -7.09 4.80 -3.67
C VAL A 390 -6.52 3.79 -2.66
N LEU A 391 -5.51 4.18 -1.88
CA LEU A 391 -4.98 3.34 -0.82
C LEU A 391 -6.00 3.09 0.30
N ILE A 392 -6.82 4.10 0.66
CA ILE A 392 -7.92 3.92 1.62
C ILE A 392 -8.93 2.90 1.08
N ALA A 393 -9.37 3.06 -0.18
CA ALA A 393 -10.28 2.10 -0.81
C ALA A 393 -9.69 0.68 -0.80
N ARG A 394 -8.39 0.53 -1.09
CA ARG A 394 -7.69 -0.77 -1.03
C ARG A 394 -7.60 -1.33 0.38
N ALA A 395 -7.34 -0.49 1.38
CA ALA A 395 -7.27 -0.88 2.79
C ALA A 395 -8.61 -1.39 3.33
N LEU A 396 -9.71 -0.82 2.85
CA LEU A 396 -11.06 -1.18 3.25
C LEU A 396 -11.62 -2.39 2.51
N GLY A 397 -10.91 -2.92 1.51
CA GLY A 397 -11.49 -3.91 0.59
C GLY A 397 -12.61 -3.34 -0.29
N ALA A 398 -12.84 -2.02 -0.23
CA ALA A 398 -13.91 -1.33 -0.95
C ALA A 398 -13.74 -1.33 -2.48
N ILE A 399 -12.60 -1.80 -2.95
CA ILE A 399 -12.30 -1.87 -4.40
C ILE A 399 -13.03 -3.01 -5.10
N GLU A 400 -13.62 -3.91 -4.35
CA GLU A 400 -14.48 -4.94 -4.93
C GLU A 400 -15.82 -4.41 -5.44
N GLY A 401 -16.14 -3.13 -5.16
CA GLY A 401 -17.37 -2.50 -5.60
C GLY A 401 -17.15 -1.14 -6.27
N LEU A 402 -17.78 -0.93 -7.40
CA LEU A 402 -18.09 0.41 -7.89
C LEU A 402 -18.82 1.21 -6.81
N PRO A 403 -18.86 2.57 -6.89
CA PRO A 403 -19.61 3.40 -5.98
C PRO A 403 -21.00 2.82 -5.71
N GLY A 404 -21.30 2.48 -4.45
CA GLY A 404 -22.58 1.90 -4.03
C GLY A 404 -22.55 0.45 -3.57
N VAL A 405 -21.41 -0.21 -3.55
CA VAL A 405 -21.28 -1.60 -3.08
C VAL A 405 -20.19 -1.69 -2.03
N THR A 406 -20.45 -1.15 -0.86
CA THR A 406 -19.62 -1.43 0.31
C THR A 406 -20.07 -2.67 1.01
N THR A 407 -19.09 -3.40 1.42
CA THR A 407 -19.22 -4.53 2.33
C THR A 407 -18.22 -4.45 3.46
N ALA A 408 -17.71 -3.26 3.73
CA ALA A 408 -17.06 -3.07 5.02
C ALA A 408 -18.11 -3.37 6.09
N PRO A 409 -17.88 -4.35 6.97
CA PRO A 409 -18.83 -4.63 8.04
C PRO A 409 -19.08 -3.35 8.84
N PRO A 410 -20.33 -3.11 9.29
CA PRO A 410 -20.62 -1.95 10.09
C PRO A 410 -19.73 -1.97 11.33
N ARG A 411 -18.99 -0.89 11.53
CA ARG A 411 -18.11 -0.75 12.69
C ARG A 411 -18.91 -0.49 13.95
N PRO A 412 -18.41 -0.94 15.10
CA PRO A 412 -18.99 -0.59 16.38
C PRO A 412 -19.13 0.93 16.50
N ALA A 413 -20.24 1.39 17.08
CA ALA A 413 -20.57 2.82 17.22
C ALA A 413 -19.55 3.62 18.05
N ASN A 414 -18.70 2.94 18.82
CA ASN A 414 -17.64 3.53 19.64
C ASN A 414 -16.26 3.46 18.95
N GLN A 415 -16.21 3.15 17.66
CA GLN A 415 -14.95 3.07 16.91
C GLN A 415 -14.90 4.05 15.76
N LEU A 416 -13.73 4.64 15.60
CA LEU A 416 -13.33 5.49 14.50
C LEU A 416 -12.13 4.86 13.81
N GLN A 417 -12.10 4.80 12.49
CA GLN A 417 -10.87 4.45 11.77
C GLN A 417 -10.20 5.71 11.26
N LEU A 418 -8.93 5.84 11.59
CA LEU A 418 -8.07 6.94 11.20
C LEU A 418 -7.16 6.50 10.05
N PHE A 419 -7.07 7.36 9.04
CA PHE A 419 -6.20 7.18 7.88
C PHE A 419 -5.24 8.36 7.79
N LEU A 420 -3.94 8.09 7.81
CA LEU A 420 -2.90 9.10 7.79
C LEU A 420 -1.95 8.84 6.62
N LEU A 421 -1.90 9.76 5.67
CA LEU A 421 -0.97 9.67 4.55
C LEU A 421 0.29 10.47 4.84
N GLY A 422 1.43 9.80 4.86
CA GLY A 422 2.71 10.41 5.15
C GLY A 422 3.85 9.89 4.29
N PRO A 423 5.07 10.38 4.49
CA PRO A 423 6.25 9.86 3.84
C PRO A 423 6.57 8.44 4.31
N LEU A 424 7.22 7.65 3.44
CA LEU A 424 7.67 6.30 3.77
C LEU A 424 8.77 6.36 4.83
N PRO A 425 8.58 5.72 6.01
CA PRO A 425 9.59 5.73 7.08
C PRO A 425 10.80 4.85 6.72
N ASP A 426 11.93 5.11 7.36
CA ASP A 426 13.18 4.38 7.12
C ASP A 426 13.04 2.88 7.40
N GLY A 427 12.27 2.49 8.42
CA GLY A 427 12.00 1.10 8.76
C GLY A 427 11.26 0.29 7.69
N PHE A 428 10.66 0.97 6.69
CA PHE A 428 9.94 0.33 5.59
C PHE A 428 10.78 0.25 4.30
N ARG A 429 12.03 0.72 4.34
CA ARG A 429 12.90 0.76 3.16
C ARG A 429 13.60 -0.57 2.92
N ILE A 430 13.94 -0.79 1.67
CA ILE A 430 14.81 -1.89 1.26
C ILE A 430 16.22 -1.65 1.78
N THR A 431 16.88 -2.69 2.25
CA THR A 431 18.21 -2.60 2.86
C THR A 431 19.38 -2.60 1.88
N ASP A 432 19.12 -2.70 0.55
CA ASP A 432 20.18 -2.74 -0.46
C ASP A 432 20.81 -1.34 -0.68
N PRO A 433 22.11 -1.15 -0.36
CA PRO A 433 22.78 0.16 -0.44
C PRO A 433 23.00 0.65 -1.88
N ARG A 434 22.81 -0.19 -2.89
CA ARG A 434 22.94 0.19 -4.31
C ARG A 434 21.85 1.15 -4.77
N PHE A 435 20.74 1.23 -4.03
CA PHE A 435 19.67 2.20 -4.27
C PHE A 435 19.91 3.45 -3.43
N GLY A 436 20.51 4.46 -4.04
CA GLY A 436 20.88 5.71 -3.36
C GLY A 436 19.71 6.62 -3.00
N SER A 437 18.54 6.40 -3.58
CA SER A 437 17.32 7.15 -3.29
C SER A 437 16.14 6.21 -3.15
N GLN A 438 15.46 6.30 -2.01
CA GLN A 438 14.23 5.55 -1.77
C GLN A 438 13.15 6.53 -1.29
N THR A 439 12.14 6.71 -2.12
CA THR A 439 11.03 7.64 -1.87
C THR A 439 9.71 6.90 -1.92
N GLY A 440 8.74 7.37 -1.17
CA GLY A 440 7.41 6.75 -1.18
C GLY A 440 6.46 7.41 -0.22
N ARG A 441 5.24 6.86 -0.21
CA ARG A 441 4.17 7.26 0.70
C ARG A 441 3.64 6.04 1.41
N VAL A 442 3.19 6.26 2.63
CA VAL A 442 2.53 5.25 3.45
C VAL A 442 1.19 5.80 3.94
N LEU A 443 0.17 4.98 3.79
CA LEU A 443 -1.11 5.17 4.43
C LEU A 443 -1.13 4.36 5.72
N TYR A 444 -1.06 5.01 6.86
CA TYR A 444 -1.29 4.37 8.15
C TYR A 444 -2.79 4.20 8.37
N VAL A 445 -3.18 3.02 8.79
CA VAL A 445 -4.57 2.66 9.12
C VAL A 445 -4.61 2.25 10.59
N GLN A 446 -5.45 2.91 11.35
CA GLN A 446 -5.55 2.68 12.79
C GLN A 446 -7.00 2.77 13.25
N ASP A 447 -7.43 1.81 14.04
CA ASP A 447 -8.70 1.89 14.76
C ASP A 447 -8.49 2.64 16.08
N VAL A 448 -9.39 3.55 16.37
CA VAL A 448 -9.36 4.41 17.55
C VAL A 448 -10.68 4.24 18.30
N THR A 449 -10.60 3.87 19.56
CA THR A 449 -11.79 3.78 20.42
C THR A 449 -12.18 5.18 20.88
N LEU A 450 -13.46 5.50 20.73
CA LEU A 450 -14.03 6.75 21.20
C LEU A 450 -14.36 6.66 22.71
N PRO A 451 -14.20 7.75 23.46
CA PRO A 451 -14.45 7.80 24.88
C PRO A 451 -15.93 7.62 25.26
#